data_e6fe67b667dceab952c90ebefcf0833f
#
_entry.id   e6fe67b667dceab952c90ebefcf0833f
#
_cell.length_a   1.000
_cell.length_b   1.000
_cell.length_c   1.000
_cell.angle_alpha   90.00
_cell.angle_beta   90.00
_cell.angle_gamma   90.00
#
_symmetry.space_group_name_H-M   'P 1'
#
loop_
_entity.id
_entity.type
_entity.pdbx_description
1 polymer ?
#
loop_
_entity_poly.entity_id
_entity_poly.type
_entity_poly.pdbx_seq_one_letter_code
_entity_poly.pdbx_strand_id
1 'polypeptide(L)'
;MQNYELMLLLNPNTMDEVDEFLDDLKKIIQENKGDLVDTKLLGKRQLAYPINNMNYANYIHLDVKIEPETLPILEEKFKYDQNVFRHLTVKLGV
;
A
#
# COMPACT_ATOMS: atom_id res chain seq x y z
N MET A 1 1.43 -1.49 -19.72
CA MET A 1 1.28 -1.40 -18.26
C MET A 1 0.34 -2.47 -17.76
N GLN A 2 0.53 -2.90 -16.52
CA GLN A 2 -0.29 -3.90 -15.88
C GLN A 2 -1.08 -3.29 -14.75
N ASN A 3 -2.25 -3.86 -14.47
CA ASN A 3 -3.08 -3.45 -13.35
C ASN A 3 -2.78 -4.35 -12.15
N TYR A 4 -2.57 -3.73 -11.00
CA TYR A 4 -2.32 -4.44 -9.74
C TYR A 4 -3.22 -3.91 -8.65
N GLU A 5 -3.61 -4.82 -7.76
CA GLU A 5 -4.22 -4.45 -6.49
C GLU A 5 -3.17 -4.57 -5.41
N LEU A 6 -3.07 -3.53 -4.59
CA LEU A 6 -2.19 -3.53 -3.43
C LEU A 6 -3.05 -3.44 -2.18
N MET A 7 -2.83 -4.35 -1.25
CA MET A 7 -3.46 -4.29 0.06
C MET A 7 -2.36 -4.02 1.08
N LEU A 8 -2.51 -2.93 1.82
CA LEU A 8 -1.53 -2.53 2.82
C LEU A 8 -2.15 -2.55 4.20
N LEU A 9 -1.40 -3.11 5.15
CA LEU A 9 -1.76 -3.10 6.56
C LEU A 9 -0.78 -2.18 7.26
N LEU A 10 -1.27 -1.03 7.71
CA LEU A 10 -0.44 0.00 8.32
C LEU A 10 -0.66 0.05 9.82
N ASN A 11 0.32 0.62 10.52
CA ASN A 11 0.22 0.88 11.94
C ASN A 11 -0.99 1.79 12.21
N PRO A 12 -1.97 1.36 13.03
CA PRO A 12 -3.18 2.14 13.26
C PRO A 12 -2.92 3.46 13.99
N ASN A 13 -1.78 3.60 14.64
CA ASN A 13 -1.42 4.82 15.37
C ASN A 13 -0.83 5.91 14.46
N THR A 14 -0.72 5.63 13.15
CA THR A 14 -0.15 6.57 12.19
C THR A 14 -1.19 7.10 11.20
N MET A 15 -2.45 7.20 11.65
CA MET A 15 -3.54 7.70 10.81
C MET A 15 -3.25 9.09 10.24
N ASP A 16 -2.58 9.93 11.01
CA ASP A 16 -2.24 11.29 10.60
C ASP A 16 -1.20 11.32 9.48
N GLU A 17 -0.47 10.23 9.29
CA GLU A 17 0.59 10.13 8.29
C GLU A 17 0.14 9.45 7.00
N VAL A 18 -1.10 8.97 6.96
CA VAL A 18 -1.62 8.22 5.81
C VAL A 18 -1.64 9.07 4.55
N ASP A 19 -2.07 10.32 4.65
CA ASP A 19 -2.14 11.21 3.50
C ASP A 19 -0.76 11.46 2.91
N GLU A 20 0.24 11.68 3.76
CA GLU A 20 1.62 11.86 3.33
C GLU A 20 2.16 10.60 2.68
N PHE A 21 1.87 9.45 3.27
CA PHE A 21 2.26 8.15 2.72
C PHE A 21 1.68 7.95 1.31
N LEU A 22 0.40 8.26 1.13
CA LEU A 22 -0.26 8.13 -0.16
C LEU A 22 0.28 9.12 -1.19
N ASP A 23 0.60 10.34 -0.76
CA ASP A 23 1.21 11.34 -1.64
C ASP A 23 2.58 10.87 -2.14
N ASP A 24 3.37 10.28 -1.26
CA ASP A 24 4.68 9.73 -1.63
C ASP A 24 4.55 8.59 -2.63
N LEU A 25 3.58 7.69 -2.41
CA LEU A 25 3.30 6.60 -3.34
C LEU A 25 2.89 7.12 -4.70
N LYS A 26 1.99 8.10 -4.71
CA LYS A 26 1.52 8.71 -5.95
C LYS A 26 2.67 9.32 -6.74
N LYS A 27 3.58 9.98 -6.04
CA LYS A 27 4.76 10.58 -6.64
C LYS A 27 5.65 9.54 -7.32
N ILE A 28 5.94 8.45 -6.61
CA ILE A 28 6.76 7.36 -7.14
C ILE A 28 6.10 6.76 -8.38
N ILE A 29 4.81 6.52 -8.32
CA ILE A 29 4.05 5.95 -9.42
C ILE A 29 4.10 6.87 -10.64
N GLN A 30 3.88 8.17 -10.44
CA GLN A 30 3.90 9.15 -11.52
C GLN A 30 5.29 9.32 -12.13
N GLU A 31 6.34 9.30 -11.31
CA GLU A 31 7.71 9.38 -11.78
C GLU A 31 8.09 8.20 -12.69
N ASN A 32 7.43 7.07 -12.50
CA ASN A 32 7.63 5.88 -13.30
C ASN A 32 6.54 5.70 -14.37
N LYS A 33 5.84 6.78 -14.70
CA LYS A 33 4.82 6.85 -15.76
C LYS A 33 3.61 5.96 -15.52
N GLY A 34 3.34 5.63 -14.25
CA GLY A 34 2.16 4.88 -13.88
C GLY A 34 1.04 5.77 -13.40
N ASP A 35 -0.08 5.14 -13.02
CA ASP A 35 -1.24 5.82 -12.47
C ASP A 35 -1.72 5.13 -11.21
N LEU A 36 -2.04 5.92 -10.20
CA LEU A 36 -2.80 5.47 -9.05
C LEU A 36 -4.28 5.62 -9.42
N VAL A 37 -4.91 4.49 -9.72
CA VAL A 37 -6.27 4.48 -10.29
C VAL A 37 -7.32 4.74 -9.22
N ASP A 38 -7.18 4.09 -8.07
CA ASP A 38 -8.15 4.22 -6.99
C ASP A 38 -7.48 3.94 -5.65
N THR A 39 -8.03 4.56 -4.61
CA THR A 39 -7.57 4.38 -3.24
C THR A 39 -8.79 4.19 -2.35
N LYS A 40 -8.83 3.08 -1.61
CA LYS A 40 -9.90 2.81 -0.66
C LYS A 40 -9.31 2.70 0.74
N LEU A 41 -9.74 3.57 1.62
CA LEU A 41 -9.34 3.54 3.02
C LEU A 41 -10.37 2.70 3.77
N LEU A 42 -9.99 1.47 4.10
CA LEU A 42 -10.89 0.54 4.76
C LEU A 42 -10.96 0.73 6.26
N GLY A 43 -10.02 1.50 6.80
CA GLY A 43 -10.01 1.85 8.20
C GLY A 43 -9.34 0.81 9.08
N LYS A 44 -9.51 1.02 10.38
CA LYS A 44 -8.92 0.16 11.41
C LYS A 44 -9.71 -1.13 11.53
N ARG A 45 -9.02 -2.25 11.39
CA ARG A 45 -9.64 -3.57 11.47
C ARG A 45 -8.88 -4.48 12.41
N GLN A 46 -9.60 -5.36 13.08
CA GLN A 46 -9.01 -6.31 14.00
C GLN A 46 -8.27 -7.40 13.22
N LEU A 47 -7.08 -7.75 13.70
CA LEU A 47 -6.27 -8.80 13.12
C LEU A 47 -6.62 -10.15 13.75
N ALA A 48 -6.51 -11.23 12.96
CA ALA A 48 -6.74 -12.58 13.46
C ALA A 48 -5.68 -12.97 14.49
N TYR A 49 -4.47 -12.43 14.34
CA TYR A 49 -3.37 -12.62 15.30
C TYR A 49 -2.54 -11.34 15.32
N PRO A 50 -1.87 -11.04 16.45
CA PRO A 50 -1.11 -9.78 16.56
C PRO A 50 0.05 -9.69 15.57
N ILE A 51 0.28 -8.48 15.07
CA ILE A 51 1.46 -8.15 14.27
C ILE A 51 2.14 -7.01 15.00
N ASN A 52 3.44 -7.14 15.28
CA ASN A 52 4.22 -6.14 16.03
C ASN A 52 3.54 -5.74 17.34
N ASN A 53 2.96 -6.73 18.05
CA ASN A 53 2.23 -6.53 19.30
C ASN A 53 0.96 -5.69 19.18
N MET A 54 0.48 -5.50 17.95
CA MET A 54 -0.76 -4.75 17.68
C MET A 54 -1.86 -5.73 17.25
N ASN A 55 -3.05 -5.56 17.81
CA ASN A 55 -4.21 -6.39 17.48
C ASN A 55 -5.04 -5.81 16.32
N TYR A 56 -4.70 -4.61 15.87
CA TYR A 56 -5.41 -3.90 14.83
C TYR A 56 -4.43 -3.37 13.79
N ALA A 57 -4.92 -3.16 12.58
CA ALA A 57 -4.18 -2.51 11.53
C ALA A 57 -5.11 -1.59 10.74
N ASN A 58 -4.53 -0.57 10.12
CA ASN A 58 -5.25 0.30 9.21
C ASN A 58 -5.12 -0.29 7.80
N TYR A 59 -6.25 -0.69 7.23
CA TYR A 59 -6.28 -1.35 5.92
C TYR A 59 -6.47 -0.32 4.82
N ILE A 60 -5.61 -0.39 3.82
CA ILE A 60 -5.69 0.45 2.63
C ILE A 60 -5.63 -0.43 1.40
N HIS A 61 -6.54 -0.20 0.48
CA HIS A 61 -6.59 -0.91 -0.80
C HIS A 61 -6.29 0.07 -1.92
N LEU A 62 -5.35 -0.27 -2.78
CA LEU A 62 -4.92 0.57 -3.89
C LEU A 62 -5.06 -0.19 -5.20
N ASP A 63 -5.62 0.48 -6.21
CA ASP A 63 -5.59 0.00 -7.58
C ASP A 63 -4.59 0.85 -8.34
N VAL A 64 -3.58 0.22 -8.92
CA VAL A 64 -2.52 0.92 -9.64
C VAL A 64 -2.34 0.33 -11.03
N LYS A 65 -1.94 1.19 -11.95
CA LYS A 65 -1.57 0.80 -13.31
C LYS A 65 -0.12 1.19 -13.52
N ILE A 66 0.76 0.20 -13.55
CA ILE A 66 2.21 0.43 -13.56
C ILE A 66 2.90 -0.59 -14.45
N GLU A 67 4.13 -0.25 -14.87
CA GLU A 67 5.00 -1.22 -15.52
C GLU A 67 5.45 -2.26 -14.51
N PRO A 68 5.65 -3.52 -14.92
CA PRO A 68 6.12 -4.55 -13.99
C PRO A 68 7.43 -4.19 -13.29
N GLU A 69 8.30 -3.41 -13.95
CA GLU A 69 9.57 -2.97 -13.37
C GLU A 69 9.40 -1.99 -12.22
N THR A 70 8.24 -1.32 -12.15
CA THR A 70 7.95 -0.37 -11.07
C THR A 70 7.55 -1.09 -9.79
N LEU A 71 6.99 -2.29 -9.91
CA LEU A 71 6.49 -3.02 -8.74
C LEU A 71 7.56 -3.27 -7.68
N PRO A 72 8.79 -3.74 -8.03
CA PRO A 72 9.84 -3.90 -7.03
C PRO A 72 10.19 -2.60 -6.30
N ILE A 73 10.08 -1.46 -6.97
CA ILE A 73 10.35 -0.16 -6.36
C ILE A 73 9.35 0.11 -5.24
N LEU A 74 8.07 -0.14 -5.50
CA LEU A 74 7.03 0.05 -4.49
C LEU A 74 7.16 -0.96 -3.36
N GLU A 75 7.46 -2.21 -3.67
CA GLU A 75 7.63 -3.24 -2.64
C GLU A 75 8.82 -2.93 -1.73
N GLU A 76 9.89 -2.40 -2.29
CA GLU A 76 11.05 -1.98 -1.50
C GLU A 76 10.68 -0.84 -0.55
N LYS A 77 9.90 0.14 -1.03
CA LYS A 77 9.41 1.22 -0.18
C LYS A 77 8.62 0.68 0.99
N PHE A 78 7.72 -0.27 0.73
CA PHE A 78 6.90 -0.87 1.79
C PHE A 78 7.76 -1.66 2.78
N LYS A 79 8.75 -2.38 2.28
CA LYS A 79 9.63 -3.21 3.10
C LYS A 79 10.41 -2.39 4.12
N TYR A 80 10.83 -1.19 3.74
CA TYR A 80 11.64 -0.34 4.61
C TYR A 80 10.83 0.68 5.40
N ASP A 81 9.53 0.71 5.24
CA ASP A 81 8.66 1.60 6.01
C ASP A 81 8.18 0.87 7.27
N GLN A 82 8.60 1.37 8.42
CA GLN A 82 8.26 0.76 9.71
C GLN A 82 6.77 0.76 10.00
N ASN A 83 6.02 1.66 9.37
CA ASN A 83 4.58 1.76 9.57
C ASN A 83 3.79 0.78 8.71
N VAL A 84 4.44 0.14 7.74
CA VAL A 84 3.80 -0.88 6.92
C VAL A 84 4.03 -2.24 7.56
N PHE A 85 2.98 -2.81 8.15
CA PHE A 85 3.05 -4.11 8.78
C PHE A 85 3.14 -5.24 7.76
N ARG A 86 2.32 -5.14 6.73
CA ARG A 86 2.25 -6.12 5.64
C ARG A 86 1.78 -5.47 4.36
N HIS A 87 2.18 -6.06 3.27
CA HIS A 87 1.64 -5.69 1.96
C HIS A 87 1.39 -6.96 1.15
N LEU A 88 0.33 -6.91 0.34
CA LEU A 88 -0.02 -7.97 -0.60
C LEU A 88 -0.21 -7.34 -1.97
N THR A 89 0.30 -8.01 -2.99
CA THR A 89 0.16 -7.54 -4.36
C THR A 89 -0.53 -8.62 -5.18
N VAL A 90 -1.59 -8.25 -5.87
CA VAL A 90 -2.32 -9.14 -6.76
C VAL A 90 -2.28 -8.54 -8.15
N LYS A 91 -1.80 -9.29 -9.13
CA LYS A 91 -1.83 -8.87 -10.51
C LYS A 91 -3.24 -9.07 -11.05
N LEU A 92 -3.85 -7.97 -11.46
CA LEU A 92 -5.16 -8.00 -12.09
C LEU A 92 -5.01 -8.16 -13.59
N GLY A 93 -5.97 -8.78 -14.17
CA GLY A 93 -6.03 -8.82 -15.60
C GLY A 93 -5.92 -10.19 -16.15
N VAL A 94 -5.82 -10.29 -17.31
CA VAL A 94 -6.16 -11.31 -18.21
C VAL A 94 -5.01 -12.03 -18.79
#